data_9194e37960a470fc33237d05d580fbd0
#
_entry.id   9194e37960a470fc33237d05d580fbd0
#
_cell.length_a   1.000
_cell.length_b   1.000
_cell.length_c   1.000
_cell.angle_alpha   90.00
_cell.angle_beta   90.00
_cell.angle_gamma   90.00
#
_symmetry.space_group_name_H-M   'P 1'
#
loop_
_entity.id
_entity.type
_entity.pdbx_description
1 polymer ?
#
loop_
_entity_poly.entity_id
_entity_poly.type
_entity_poly.pdbx_seq_one_letter_code
_entity_poly.pdbx_strand_id
1 'polypeptide(L)'
;PVAPEKPPVAAESPEEAARKAEWANLLREKAFWQGLLELTPCELKAFFDGNAGKTDAKPDAGETTPGKDVPENQPGETVPGISLPPLPSANATVPAKAVDLSTLTIPQRLEQGTVLILAPVPGGAQQGTGFFINPDHVLTNRHVVANAIDDMVMVTNANLRGARRGMVVARSDTPGYDFAVIKVMLVEGDQVPALPLSPTVNRTDKVSAWGFPALVSEQDPAYLRLLRGDFNAVPEVVFTDGVVNAILQTSPRNIVHSAVVSQGNSGGPLVNEKGDVIGINTFIRLDADSNRQTQTALGSDAIMGFLREKDIPFTEHQ
;
A
#
# COMPACT_ATOMS: atom_id res chain seq x y z
N PRO A 1 51.60 21.89 11.13
CA PRO A 1 50.64 20.82 10.96
C PRO A 1 49.79 21.14 9.76
N VAL A 2 50.02 20.35 8.70
CA VAL A 2 49.28 20.42 7.44
C VAL A 2 47.97 19.65 7.65
N ALA A 3 46.83 20.27 7.32
CA ALA A 3 45.53 19.62 7.38
C ALA A 3 45.46 18.47 6.35
N PRO A 4 44.80 17.37 6.65
CA PRO A 4 44.69 16.27 5.69
C PRO A 4 43.85 16.69 4.50
N GLU A 5 44.36 16.44 3.30
CA GLU A 5 43.64 16.60 2.02
C GLU A 5 42.40 15.69 1.98
N LYS A 6 41.28 16.26 1.56
CA LYS A 6 40.01 15.56 1.35
C LYS A 6 40.19 14.57 0.19
N PRO A 7 39.77 13.31 0.33
CA PRO A 7 39.89 12.34 -0.77
C PRO A 7 39.10 12.83 -2.00
N PRO A 8 39.59 12.53 -3.22
CA PRO A 8 38.91 12.94 -4.44
C PRO A 8 37.53 12.27 -4.53
N VAL A 9 36.51 13.06 -4.85
CA VAL A 9 35.17 12.58 -5.14
C VAL A 9 35.28 11.63 -6.32
N ALA A 10 34.82 10.40 -6.14
CA ALA A 10 34.81 9.40 -7.21
C ALA A 10 34.02 9.94 -8.41
N ALA A 11 34.60 9.84 -9.61
CA ALA A 11 33.94 10.25 -10.82
C ALA A 11 32.66 9.40 -11.04
N GLU A 12 31.57 10.07 -11.34
CA GLU A 12 30.26 9.48 -11.61
C GLU A 12 30.36 8.50 -12.78
N SER A 13 29.73 7.30 -12.65
CA SER A 13 29.75 6.33 -13.74
C SER A 13 28.92 6.81 -14.92
N PRO A 14 29.28 6.42 -16.19
CA PRO A 14 28.51 6.80 -17.37
C PRO A 14 27.04 6.38 -17.30
N GLU A 15 26.74 5.27 -16.63
CA GLU A 15 25.36 4.78 -16.42
C GLU A 15 24.59 5.65 -15.43
N GLU A 16 25.25 6.14 -14.40
CA GLU A 16 24.67 7.03 -13.40
C GLU A 16 24.40 8.41 -13.98
N ALA A 17 25.31 8.93 -14.81
CA ALA A 17 25.12 10.15 -15.56
C ALA A 17 23.99 10.05 -16.60
N ALA A 18 23.89 8.92 -17.30
CA ALA A 18 22.80 8.67 -18.24
C ALA A 18 21.44 8.59 -17.54
N ARG A 19 21.36 7.90 -16.42
CA ARG A 19 20.15 7.78 -15.61
C ARG A 19 19.71 9.14 -15.05
N LYS A 20 20.63 9.98 -14.58
CA LYS A 20 20.34 11.34 -14.12
C LYS A 20 19.87 12.25 -15.26
N ALA A 21 20.46 12.11 -16.46
CA ALA A 21 20.04 12.88 -17.62
C ALA A 21 18.64 12.48 -18.10
N GLU A 22 18.32 11.20 -18.09
CA GLU A 22 16.98 10.68 -18.38
C GLU A 22 15.95 11.20 -17.38
N TRP A 23 16.25 11.14 -16.09
CA TRP A 23 15.43 11.74 -15.04
C TRP A 23 15.24 13.25 -15.19
N ALA A 24 16.30 13.98 -15.52
CA ALA A 24 16.22 15.43 -15.74
C ALA A 24 15.31 15.78 -16.93
N ASN A 25 15.32 14.98 -17.98
CA ASN A 25 14.42 15.17 -19.13
C ASN A 25 12.98 14.86 -18.75
N LEU A 26 12.73 13.78 -18.02
CA LEU A 26 11.39 13.41 -17.54
C LEU A 26 10.80 14.47 -16.61
N LEU A 27 11.62 15.09 -15.76
CA LEU A 27 11.21 16.19 -14.88
C LEU A 27 10.86 17.46 -15.67
N ARG A 28 11.48 17.73 -16.82
CA ARG A 28 11.24 18.92 -17.65
C ARG A 28 9.99 18.81 -18.52
N GLU A 29 9.58 17.61 -18.91
CA GLU A 29 8.56 17.41 -19.94
C GLU A 29 7.11 17.60 -19.46
N LYS A 30 6.84 17.71 -18.15
CA LYS A 30 5.46 17.83 -17.65
C LYS A 30 5.33 18.83 -16.51
N ALA A 31 4.28 19.66 -16.59
CA ALA A 31 3.86 20.63 -15.56
C ALA A 31 3.70 20.01 -14.16
N PHE A 32 3.43 18.71 -14.10
CA PHE A 32 3.37 17.88 -12.88
C PHE A 32 4.67 17.94 -12.06
N TRP A 33 5.83 18.04 -12.72
CA TRP A 33 7.15 18.06 -12.08
C TRP A 33 7.67 19.46 -11.80
N GLN A 34 6.91 20.52 -12.13
CA GLN A 34 7.35 21.91 -11.87
C GLN A 34 7.63 22.15 -10.40
N GLY A 35 6.83 21.61 -9.50
CA GLY A 35 7.07 21.71 -8.06
C GLY A 35 8.39 21.05 -7.61
N LEU A 36 8.80 19.96 -8.25
CA LEU A 36 10.09 19.31 -8.00
C LEU A 36 11.27 20.08 -8.61
N LEU A 37 11.04 20.82 -9.72
CA LEU A 37 12.06 21.68 -10.34
C LEU A 37 12.36 22.93 -9.51
N GLU A 38 11.50 23.31 -8.58
CA GLU A 38 11.73 24.39 -7.62
C GLU A 38 12.58 23.95 -6.42
N LEU A 39 12.80 22.65 -6.24
CA LEU A 39 13.65 22.12 -5.17
C LEU A 39 15.13 22.42 -5.45
N THR A 40 15.85 22.78 -4.40
CA THR A 40 17.31 22.94 -4.46
C THR A 40 18.01 21.59 -4.74
N PRO A 41 19.23 21.57 -5.27
CA PRO A 41 20.00 20.34 -5.48
C PRO A 41 20.15 19.48 -4.21
N CYS A 42 20.13 20.11 -3.03
CA CYS A 42 20.25 19.43 -1.75
C CYS A 42 18.94 18.73 -1.37
N GLU A 43 17.80 19.34 -1.65
CA GLU A 43 16.47 18.77 -1.43
C GLU A 43 16.18 17.65 -2.42
N LEU A 44 16.58 17.79 -3.69
CA LEU A 44 16.51 16.72 -4.68
C LEU A 44 17.38 15.51 -4.27
N LYS A 45 18.59 15.76 -3.78
CA LYS A 45 19.45 14.69 -3.29
C LYS A 45 18.84 13.99 -2.07
N ALA A 46 18.30 14.74 -1.09
CA ALA A 46 17.63 14.19 0.07
C ALA A 46 16.38 13.38 -0.32
N PHE A 47 15.66 13.82 -1.33
CA PHE A 47 14.53 13.09 -1.90
C PHE A 47 14.96 11.73 -2.49
N PHE A 48 16.06 11.69 -3.25
CA PHE A 48 16.56 10.45 -3.86
C PHE A 48 17.31 9.53 -2.89
N ASP A 49 17.92 10.09 -1.84
CA ASP A 49 18.69 9.32 -0.84
C ASP A 49 17.80 8.83 0.32
N GLY A 50 16.47 9.09 0.29
CA GLY A 50 15.52 8.69 1.34
C GLY A 50 15.73 9.43 2.68
N ASN A 51 16.43 10.53 2.69
CA ASN A 51 16.85 11.27 3.88
C ASN A 51 16.11 12.61 4.05
N ALA A 52 14.91 12.75 3.49
CA ALA A 52 14.07 13.93 3.73
C ALA A 52 13.51 13.88 5.15
N GLY A 53 14.16 14.55 6.10
CA GLY A 53 13.60 14.74 7.43
C GLY A 53 14.55 14.69 8.61
N LYS A 54 15.86 15.00 8.45
CA LYS A 54 16.73 15.27 9.61
C LYS A 54 17.32 16.68 9.51
N THR A 55 16.57 17.66 9.99
CA THR A 55 17.15 18.92 10.45
C THR A 55 17.67 18.71 11.86
N ASP A 56 18.91 19.09 12.09
CA ASP A 56 19.62 18.99 13.36
C ASP A 56 18.84 19.69 14.49
N ALA A 57 18.25 18.92 15.38
CA ALA A 57 17.85 19.35 16.71
C ALA A 57 18.56 18.46 17.73
N LYS A 58 19.40 19.09 18.52
CA LYS A 58 20.19 18.52 19.62
C LYS A 58 19.25 17.91 20.67
N PRO A 59 19.52 16.70 21.19
CA PRO A 59 18.65 16.09 22.18
C PRO A 59 18.85 16.74 23.55
N ASP A 60 17.75 17.15 24.16
CA ASP A 60 17.70 17.48 25.58
C ASP A 60 17.27 16.22 26.35
N ALA A 61 18.01 15.92 27.42
CA ALA A 61 17.83 14.73 28.22
C ALA A 61 16.71 14.98 29.26
N GLY A 62 15.65 14.19 29.20
CA GLY A 62 14.55 14.23 30.17
C GLY A 62 13.86 12.88 30.35
N GLU A 63 14.15 12.28 31.47
CA GLU A 63 13.47 11.25 32.26
C GLU A 63 12.43 10.32 31.61
N THR A 64 12.75 9.03 31.71
CA THR A 64 11.91 7.87 31.44
C THR A 64 10.88 7.66 32.54
N THR A 65 9.60 7.56 32.16
CA THR A 65 8.58 6.84 32.91
C THR A 65 8.01 5.70 32.07
N PRO A 66 7.86 4.48 32.58
CA PRO A 66 7.33 3.34 31.82
C PRO A 66 5.80 3.41 31.81
N GLY A 67 5.22 3.52 30.65
CA GLY A 67 3.78 3.61 30.48
C GLY A 67 3.31 3.02 29.16
N LYS A 68 2.78 1.81 29.26
CA LYS A 68 1.77 1.16 28.41
C LYS A 68 2.01 1.22 26.88
N ASP A 69 2.49 0.11 26.36
CA ASP A 69 2.53 -0.23 24.94
C ASP A 69 1.12 -0.28 24.31
N VAL A 70 0.69 0.84 23.76
CA VAL A 70 -0.31 0.86 22.71
C VAL A 70 0.48 0.90 21.41
N PRO A 71 0.27 -0.03 20.44
CA PRO A 71 0.97 0.04 19.17
C PRO A 71 0.58 1.34 18.46
N GLU A 72 1.53 2.24 18.36
CA GLU A 72 1.40 3.46 17.58
C GLU A 72 1.32 3.06 16.12
N ASN A 73 0.19 3.33 15.48
CA ASN A 73 0.03 3.17 14.02
C ASN A 73 1.10 4.01 13.34
N GLN A 74 2.08 3.36 12.70
CA GLN A 74 2.99 4.10 11.84
C GLN A 74 2.17 4.74 10.72
N PRO A 75 2.27 6.06 10.51
CA PRO A 75 1.61 6.70 9.37
C PRO A 75 2.12 6.01 8.09
N GLY A 76 1.19 5.68 7.19
CA GLY A 76 1.53 5.12 5.89
C GLY A 76 2.53 6.01 5.16
N GLU A 77 3.41 5.40 4.39
CA GLU A 77 4.46 6.13 3.68
C GLU A 77 3.81 7.11 2.69
N THR A 78 4.09 8.38 2.89
CA THR A 78 3.70 9.44 1.95
C THR A 78 4.83 9.60 0.96
N VAL A 79 4.57 9.45 -0.34
CA VAL A 79 5.50 9.80 -1.40
C VAL A 79 5.40 11.31 -1.60
N PRO A 80 6.39 12.11 -1.14
CA PRO A 80 6.30 13.57 -1.19
C PRO A 80 6.35 14.07 -2.64
N GLY A 81 5.60 15.14 -2.93
CA GLY A 81 5.68 15.83 -4.21
C GLY A 81 4.89 15.19 -5.35
N ILE A 82 4.18 14.09 -5.14
CA ILE A 82 3.29 13.50 -6.15
C ILE A 82 1.93 14.15 -6.06
N SER A 83 1.58 14.97 -7.05
CA SER A 83 0.20 15.38 -7.30
C SER A 83 -0.39 14.43 -8.33
N LEU A 84 -1.34 13.59 -7.94
CA LEU A 84 -2.01 12.71 -8.90
C LEU A 84 -2.75 13.57 -9.94
N PRO A 85 -2.56 13.30 -11.24
CA PRO A 85 -3.31 14.00 -12.26
C PRO A 85 -4.81 13.73 -12.10
N PRO A 86 -5.70 14.64 -12.55
CA PRO A 86 -7.13 14.43 -12.46
C PRO A 86 -7.51 13.15 -13.19
N LEU A 87 -8.10 12.21 -12.46
CA LEU A 87 -8.62 10.98 -13.04
C LEU A 87 -9.65 11.30 -14.12
N PRO A 88 -9.76 10.49 -15.18
CA PRO A 88 -10.79 10.64 -16.21
C PRO A 88 -12.16 10.79 -15.56
N SER A 89 -13.00 11.68 -16.10
CA SER A 89 -14.37 11.86 -15.61
C SER A 89 -15.10 10.52 -15.64
N ALA A 90 -15.73 10.15 -14.54
CA ALA A 90 -16.53 8.96 -14.45
C ALA A 90 -17.75 9.12 -15.38
N ASN A 91 -17.70 8.57 -16.58
CA ASN A 91 -18.92 8.31 -17.34
C ASN A 91 -19.65 7.19 -16.59
N ALA A 92 -20.90 7.42 -16.23
CA ALA A 92 -21.86 6.56 -15.57
C ALA A 92 -21.31 5.27 -14.93
N THR A 93 -21.39 5.16 -13.60
CA THR A 93 -21.13 3.92 -12.87
C THR A 93 -22.02 2.81 -13.42
N VAL A 94 -21.41 1.81 -14.03
CA VAL A 94 -22.11 0.60 -14.49
C VAL A 94 -22.13 -0.40 -13.34
N PRO A 95 -23.23 -1.13 -13.09
CA PRO A 95 -23.23 -2.20 -12.11
C PRO A 95 -22.12 -3.20 -12.45
N ALA A 96 -21.24 -3.44 -11.50
CA ALA A 96 -20.14 -4.38 -11.67
C ALA A 96 -20.69 -5.80 -11.86
N LYS A 97 -20.10 -6.54 -12.79
CA LYS A 97 -20.43 -7.95 -12.98
C LYS A 97 -19.50 -8.81 -12.13
N ALA A 98 -20.09 -9.64 -11.27
CA ALA A 98 -19.34 -10.63 -10.53
C ALA A 98 -18.65 -11.62 -11.48
N VAL A 99 -17.39 -11.93 -11.23
CA VAL A 99 -16.64 -12.97 -11.94
C VAL A 99 -16.95 -14.32 -11.30
N ASP A 100 -17.15 -15.34 -12.13
CA ASP A 100 -17.19 -16.71 -11.65
C ASP A 100 -15.79 -17.16 -11.25
N LEU A 101 -15.54 -17.25 -9.95
CA LEU A 101 -14.24 -17.60 -9.39
C LEU A 101 -13.80 -19.03 -9.77
N SER A 102 -14.72 -19.92 -10.13
CA SER A 102 -14.39 -21.29 -10.54
C SER A 102 -13.62 -21.34 -11.86
N THR A 103 -13.70 -20.28 -12.67
CA THR A 103 -13.00 -20.17 -13.95
C THR A 103 -11.55 -19.71 -13.84
N LEU A 104 -11.14 -19.24 -12.65
CA LEU A 104 -9.82 -18.69 -12.38
C LEU A 104 -9.01 -19.62 -11.48
N THR A 105 -7.71 -19.72 -11.76
CA THR A 105 -6.77 -20.30 -10.80
C THR A 105 -6.62 -19.40 -9.56
N ILE A 106 -6.12 -19.95 -8.45
CA ILE A 106 -5.91 -19.18 -7.22
C ILE A 106 -5.01 -17.95 -7.48
N PRO A 107 -3.83 -18.07 -8.13
CA PRO A 107 -3.02 -16.89 -8.46
C PRO A 107 -3.78 -15.85 -9.28
N GLN A 108 -4.49 -16.26 -10.34
CA GLN A 108 -5.27 -15.34 -11.16
C GLN A 108 -6.34 -14.58 -10.37
N ARG A 109 -7.03 -15.25 -9.42
CA ARG A 109 -7.99 -14.59 -8.54
C ARG A 109 -7.32 -13.53 -7.68
N LEU A 110 -6.16 -13.86 -7.11
CA LEU A 110 -5.43 -12.97 -6.20
C LEU A 110 -4.81 -11.79 -6.95
N GLU A 111 -4.22 -12.02 -8.13
CA GLU A 111 -3.71 -10.96 -9.01
C GLU A 111 -4.82 -9.99 -9.46
N GLN A 112 -5.98 -10.53 -9.83
CA GLN A 112 -7.09 -9.72 -10.32
C GLN A 112 -7.92 -9.09 -9.20
N GLY A 113 -7.94 -9.71 -8.01
CA GLY A 113 -8.69 -9.23 -6.85
C GLY A 113 -7.91 -8.25 -5.97
N THR A 114 -6.57 -8.23 -6.05
CA THR A 114 -5.71 -7.32 -5.28
C THR A 114 -5.43 -6.05 -6.08
N VAL A 115 -5.49 -4.89 -5.43
CA VAL A 115 -5.36 -3.58 -6.08
C VAL A 115 -4.31 -2.70 -5.40
N LEU A 116 -3.60 -1.91 -6.21
CA LEU A 116 -2.84 -0.76 -5.76
C LEU A 116 -3.80 0.38 -5.41
N ILE A 117 -3.56 1.03 -4.29
CA ILE A 117 -4.26 2.24 -3.86
C ILE A 117 -3.26 3.39 -3.80
N LEU A 118 -3.60 4.50 -4.43
CA LEU A 118 -2.90 5.77 -4.28
C LEU A 118 -3.90 6.80 -3.75
N ALA A 119 -3.69 7.26 -2.53
CA ALA A 119 -4.50 8.26 -1.86
C ALA A 119 -3.80 9.61 -1.95
N PRO A 120 -4.38 10.63 -2.64
CA PRO A 120 -3.86 11.99 -2.64
C PRO A 120 -3.90 12.54 -1.21
N VAL A 121 -2.78 13.08 -0.74
CA VAL A 121 -2.68 13.71 0.57
C VAL A 121 -2.00 15.08 0.42
N PRO A 122 -2.11 16.00 1.39
CA PRO A 122 -1.37 17.26 1.33
C PRO A 122 0.13 17.02 1.14
N GLY A 123 0.67 17.52 0.03
CA GLY A 123 2.10 17.41 -0.31
C GLY A 123 2.52 16.11 -1.00
N GLY A 124 1.58 15.23 -1.38
CA GLY A 124 1.97 14.00 -2.08
C GLY A 124 0.84 12.99 -2.28
N ALA A 125 1.21 11.73 -2.32
CA ALA A 125 0.27 10.61 -2.34
C ALA A 125 0.74 9.52 -1.38
N GLN A 126 -0.20 8.89 -0.70
CA GLN A 126 0.04 7.72 0.14
C GLN A 126 -0.25 6.46 -0.66
N GLN A 127 0.69 5.52 -0.64
CA GLN A 127 0.55 4.22 -1.30
C GLN A 127 0.10 3.17 -0.30
N GLY A 128 -0.74 2.25 -0.78
CA GLY A 128 -1.13 1.05 -0.07
C GLY A 128 -1.72 0.01 -1.01
N THR A 129 -2.17 -1.06 -0.43
CA THR A 129 -2.83 -2.18 -1.11
C THR A 129 -4.27 -2.30 -0.63
N GLY A 130 -5.12 -2.88 -1.44
CA GLY A 130 -6.45 -3.31 -1.07
C GLY A 130 -6.87 -4.54 -1.85
N PHE A 131 -8.06 -5.05 -1.57
CA PHE A 131 -8.62 -6.15 -2.34
C PHE A 131 -10.15 -6.06 -2.42
N PHE A 132 -10.71 -6.55 -3.52
CA PHE A 132 -12.15 -6.57 -3.71
C PHE A 132 -12.81 -7.61 -2.79
N ILE A 133 -13.81 -7.16 -2.04
CA ILE A 133 -14.67 -7.99 -1.15
C ILE A 133 -16.04 -8.27 -1.77
N ASN A 134 -16.43 -7.50 -2.77
CA ASN A 134 -17.58 -7.65 -3.63
C ASN A 134 -17.30 -6.95 -4.97
N PRO A 135 -18.22 -6.96 -5.96
CA PRO A 135 -17.93 -6.44 -7.28
C PRO A 135 -17.48 -4.97 -7.37
N ASP A 136 -17.78 -4.12 -6.39
CA ASP A 136 -17.45 -2.68 -6.45
C ASP A 136 -16.87 -2.09 -5.15
N HIS A 137 -16.61 -2.92 -4.13
CA HIS A 137 -15.99 -2.47 -2.88
C HIS A 137 -14.64 -3.13 -2.64
N VAL A 138 -13.66 -2.30 -2.30
CA VAL A 138 -12.31 -2.68 -1.93
C VAL A 138 -12.11 -2.45 -0.43
N LEU A 139 -11.62 -3.47 0.28
CA LEU A 139 -11.14 -3.35 1.65
C LEU A 139 -9.67 -2.95 1.66
N THR A 140 -9.30 -2.08 2.58
CA THR A 140 -7.92 -1.66 2.85
C THR A 140 -7.75 -1.30 4.32
N ASN A 141 -6.54 -0.93 4.74
CA ASN A 141 -6.34 -0.34 6.06
C ASN A 141 -6.82 1.11 6.11
N ARG A 142 -7.36 1.51 7.28
CA ARG A 142 -7.78 2.89 7.53
C ARG A 142 -6.63 3.87 7.38
N HIS A 143 -5.44 3.54 7.89
CA HIS A 143 -4.29 4.44 7.80
C HIS A 143 -3.87 4.73 6.35
N VAL A 144 -4.07 3.81 5.39
CA VAL A 144 -3.79 4.02 3.95
C VAL A 144 -4.60 5.18 3.37
N VAL A 145 -5.79 5.42 3.89
CA VAL A 145 -6.73 6.43 3.36
C VAL A 145 -7.08 7.51 4.39
N ALA A 146 -6.37 7.55 5.54
CA ALA A 146 -6.73 8.43 6.66
C ALA A 146 -6.71 9.92 6.28
N ASN A 147 -5.78 10.32 5.43
CA ASN A 147 -5.57 11.71 5.02
C ASN A 147 -5.93 11.95 3.55
N ALA A 148 -6.70 11.05 2.94
CA ALA A 148 -7.11 11.18 1.55
C ALA A 148 -7.93 12.47 1.34
N ILE A 149 -7.52 13.30 0.38
CA ILE A 149 -8.20 14.55 0.04
C ILE A 149 -9.57 14.21 -0.52
N ASP A 150 -10.62 14.81 0.05
CA ASP A 150 -12.04 14.63 -0.34
C ASP A 150 -12.49 13.15 -0.33
N ASP A 151 -11.86 12.32 0.50
CA ASP A 151 -12.09 10.86 0.55
C ASP A 151 -11.85 10.13 -0.79
N MET A 152 -11.19 10.78 -1.73
CA MET A 152 -10.94 10.25 -3.06
C MET A 152 -9.60 9.51 -3.12
N VAL A 153 -9.60 8.38 -3.82
CA VAL A 153 -8.40 7.58 -4.08
C VAL A 153 -8.36 7.10 -5.53
N MET A 154 -7.19 6.73 -5.98
CA MET A 154 -7.00 5.99 -7.22
C MET A 154 -6.80 4.51 -6.90
N VAL A 155 -7.50 3.65 -7.63
CA VAL A 155 -7.44 2.19 -7.51
C VAL A 155 -7.08 1.60 -8.85
N THR A 156 -6.11 0.68 -8.91
CA THR A 156 -5.73 0.02 -10.15
C THR A 156 -5.16 -1.39 -9.92
N ASN A 157 -5.30 -2.23 -10.91
CA ASN A 157 -4.58 -3.50 -11.09
C ASN A 157 -4.62 -3.91 -12.57
N ALA A 158 -3.91 -4.98 -12.92
CA ALA A 158 -3.83 -5.45 -14.31
C ALA A 158 -5.21 -5.80 -14.92
N ASN A 159 -6.17 -6.24 -14.11
CA ASN A 159 -7.49 -6.64 -14.56
C ASN A 159 -8.39 -5.44 -14.93
N LEU A 160 -8.26 -4.32 -14.21
CA LEU A 160 -9.02 -3.09 -14.46
C LEU A 160 -8.58 -2.37 -15.75
N ARG A 161 -7.45 -2.77 -16.36
CA ARG A 161 -6.91 -2.15 -17.59
C ARG A 161 -6.82 -0.63 -17.48
N GLY A 162 -6.42 -0.13 -16.31
CA GLY A 162 -6.24 1.27 -16.03
C GLY A 162 -6.75 1.69 -14.64
N ALA A 163 -6.48 2.94 -14.31
CA ALA A 163 -6.85 3.47 -13.00
C ALA A 163 -8.35 3.80 -12.92
N ARG A 164 -8.93 3.57 -11.75
CA ARG A 164 -10.32 3.89 -11.41
C ARG A 164 -10.36 4.85 -10.23
N ARG A 165 -11.37 5.70 -10.20
CA ARG A 165 -11.69 6.46 -9.00
C ARG A 165 -12.30 5.56 -7.94
N GLY A 166 -11.89 5.77 -6.69
CA GLY A 166 -12.53 5.21 -5.53
C GLY A 166 -12.93 6.32 -4.56
N MET A 167 -13.97 6.07 -3.79
CA MET A 167 -14.40 6.93 -2.69
C MET A 167 -14.42 6.12 -1.41
N VAL A 168 -13.81 6.62 -0.35
CA VAL A 168 -13.85 5.98 0.96
C VAL A 168 -15.25 6.13 1.54
N VAL A 169 -15.95 5.00 1.71
CA VAL A 169 -17.35 4.98 2.16
C VAL A 169 -17.51 4.53 3.61
N ALA A 170 -16.50 3.87 4.17
CA ALA A 170 -16.50 3.46 5.56
C ALA A 170 -15.09 3.42 6.13
N ARG A 171 -14.96 3.74 7.41
CA ARG A 171 -13.76 3.57 8.23
C ARG A 171 -14.14 2.96 9.58
N SER A 172 -13.23 2.19 10.16
CA SER A 172 -13.37 1.74 11.54
C SER A 172 -13.07 2.87 12.52
N ASP A 173 -13.90 3.01 13.53
CA ASP A 173 -13.74 4.02 14.61
C ASP A 173 -13.20 3.39 15.89
N THR A 174 -13.24 2.07 15.99
CA THR A 174 -12.80 1.31 17.16
C THR A 174 -11.26 1.29 17.25
N PRO A 175 -10.65 1.64 18.38
CA PRO A 175 -9.21 1.55 18.57
C PRO A 175 -8.66 0.15 18.27
N GLY A 176 -7.55 0.08 17.56
CA GLY A 176 -6.92 -1.18 17.15
C GLY A 176 -7.52 -1.82 15.89
N TYR A 177 -8.70 -1.39 15.44
CA TYR A 177 -9.29 -1.79 14.18
C TYR A 177 -8.84 -0.81 13.10
N ASP A 178 -8.16 -1.32 12.10
CA ASP A 178 -7.55 -0.49 11.06
C ASP A 178 -8.10 -0.86 9.69
N PHE A 179 -9.42 -0.64 9.52
CA PHE A 179 -10.16 -0.99 8.32
C PHE A 179 -10.77 0.23 7.65
N ALA A 180 -10.77 0.24 6.32
CA ALA A 180 -11.55 1.17 5.52
C ALA A 180 -12.10 0.45 4.28
N VAL A 181 -13.24 0.93 3.78
CA VAL A 181 -13.85 0.44 2.54
C VAL A 181 -13.91 1.56 1.53
N ILE A 182 -13.50 1.24 0.32
CA ILE A 182 -13.52 2.12 -0.84
C ILE A 182 -14.57 1.59 -1.81
N LYS A 183 -15.50 2.43 -2.22
CA LYS A 183 -16.37 2.16 -3.36
C LYS A 183 -15.68 2.58 -4.63
N VAL A 184 -15.46 1.64 -5.55
CA VAL A 184 -14.75 1.86 -6.82
C VAL A 184 -15.74 2.19 -7.93
N MET A 185 -15.47 3.26 -8.66
CA MET A 185 -16.27 3.67 -9.81
C MET A 185 -15.81 2.87 -11.05
N LEU A 186 -16.42 1.71 -11.27
CA LEU A 186 -16.12 0.84 -12.39
C LEU A 186 -16.73 1.37 -13.70
N VAL A 187 -16.14 0.98 -14.82
CA VAL A 187 -16.63 1.32 -16.16
C VAL A 187 -17.13 0.07 -16.87
N GLU A 188 -17.81 0.24 -17.98
CA GLU A 188 -18.32 -0.87 -18.79
C GLU A 188 -17.19 -1.82 -19.21
N GLY A 189 -17.39 -3.11 -18.98
CA GLY A 189 -16.42 -4.16 -19.27
C GLY A 189 -15.50 -4.51 -18.10
N ASP A 190 -15.49 -3.75 -17.00
CA ASP A 190 -14.77 -4.14 -15.80
C ASP A 190 -15.42 -5.40 -15.18
N GLN A 191 -14.57 -6.37 -14.86
CA GLN A 191 -14.96 -7.59 -14.18
C GLN A 191 -13.93 -7.85 -13.10
N VAL A 192 -14.35 -7.90 -11.85
CA VAL A 192 -13.44 -8.07 -10.71
C VAL A 192 -13.82 -9.29 -9.88
N PRO A 193 -12.87 -10.17 -9.55
CA PRO A 193 -13.12 -11.25 -8.61
C PRO A 193 -13.12 -10.69 -7.18
N ALA A 194 -14.21 -10.89 -6.47
CA ALA A 194 -14.26 -10.67 -5.03
C ALA A 194 -13.53 -11.81 -4.31
N LEU A 195 -12.60 -11.48 -3.44
CA LEU A 195 -11.87 -12.47 -2.66
C LEU A 195 -12.73 -12.91 -1.45
N PRO A 196 -12.97 -14.22 -1.28
CA PRO A 196 -13.78 -14.70 -0.17
C PRO A 196 -13.04 -14.55 1.15
N LEU A 197 -13.76 -14.13 2.19
CA LEU A 197 -13.25 -14.03 3.56
C LEU A 197 -13.46 -15.35 4.29
N SER A 198 -12.47 -15.82 5.05
CA SER A 198 -12.57 -16.98 5.92
C SER A 198 -12.09 -16.65 7.34
N PRO A 199 -12.89 -16.90 8.38
CA PRO A 199 -12.46 -16.69 9.76
C PRO A 199 -11.54 -17.81 10.26
N THR A 200 -11.40 -18.90 9.48
CA THR A 200 -10.65 -20.08 9.89
C THR A 200 -9.18 -19.92 9.63
N VAL A 201 -8.39 -19.97 10.68
CA VAL A 201 -6.92 -19.93 10.63
C VAL A 201 -6.35 -20.75 11.78
N ASN A 202 -5.30 -21.52 11.51
CA ASN A 202 -4.57 -22.31 12.50
C ASN A 202 -3.09 -21.97 12.47
N ARG A 203 -2.38 -22.26 13.58
CA ARG A 203 -0.92 -22.20 13.59
C ARG A 203 -0.37 -23.21 12.60
N THR A 204 0.71 -22.84 11.94
CA THR A 204 1.39 -23.62 10.90
C THR A 204 0.66 -23.68 9.54
N ASP A 205 -0.54 -23.10 9.41
CA ASP A 205 -1.18 -22.98 8.10
C ASP A 205 -0.23 -22.21 7.17
N LYS A 206 -0.11 -22.71 5.93
CA LYS A 206 0.60 -22.00 4.88
C LYS A 206 -0.22 -20.82 4.43
N VAL A 207 0.46 -19.71 4.21
CA VAL A 207 -0.16 -18.44 3.81
C VAL A 207 0.66 -17.74 2.76
N SER A 208 0.02 -16.86 1.99
CA SER A 208 0.71 -15.88 1.16
C SER A 208 0.14 -14.49 1.37
N ALA A 209 1.03 -13.50 1.39
CA ALA A 209 0.71 -12.08 1.46
C ALA A 209 0.83 -11.47 0.07
N TRP A 210 -0.20 -10.76 -0.39
CA TRP A 210 -0.26 -10.15 -1.72
C TRP A 210 -0.37 -8.64 -1.61
N GLY A 211 0.32 -7.91 -2.50
CA GLY A 211 0.26 -6.45 -2.47
C GLY A 211 1.25 -5.75 -3.40
N PHE A 212 1.40 -4.45 -3.18
CA PHE A 212 2.25 -3.56 -3.96
C PHE A 212 3.30 -2.92 -3.03
N PRO A 213 4.39 -3.64 -2.70
CA PRO A 213 5.44 -3.10 -1.83
C PRO A 213 6.11 -1.90 -2.49
N ALA A 214 6.25 -0.78 -1.77
CA ALA A 214 6.74 0.49 -2.30
C ALA A 214 8.11 0.35 -2.97
N LEU A 215 9.07 -0.30 -2.31
CA LEU A 215 10.42 -0.50 -2.86
C LEU A 215 10.44 -1.27 -4.19
N VAL A 216 9.49 -2.16 -4.42
CA VAL A 216 9.37 -2.90 -5.69
C VAL A 216 8.64 -2.05 -6.71
N SER A 217 7.54 -1.42 -6.31
CA SER A 217 6.75 -0.54 -7.18
C SER A 217 7.58 0.62 -7.74
N GLU A 218 8.42 1.24 -6.92
CA GLU A 218 9.30 2.34 -7.34
C GLU A 218 10.32 1.94 -8.41
N GLN A 219 10.64 0.66 -8.53
CA GLN A 219 11.53 0.11 -9.55
C GLN A 219 10.76 -0.37 -10.80
N ASP A 220 9.43 -0.46 -10.73
CA ASP A 220 8.59 -0.90 -11.83
C ASP A 220 8.38 0.26 -12.83
N PRO A 221 8.80 0.12 -14.10
CA PRO A 221 8.56 1.14 -15.12
C PRO A 221 7.06 1.47 -15.32
N ALA A 222 6.17 0.50 -15.10
CA ALA A 222 4.73 0.73 -15.20
C ALA A 222 4.24 1.65 -14.07
N TYR A 223 4.71 1.45 -12.84
CA TYR A 223 4.40 2.33 -11.72
C TYR A 223 4.85 3.78 -11.98
N LEU A 224 6.06 3.95 -12.49
CA LEU A 224 6.57 5.27 -12.85
C LEU A 224 5.76 5.95 -13.95
N ARG A 225 5.27 5.19 -14.95
CA ARG A 225 4.37 5.73 -15.98
C ARG A 225 3.00 6.09 -15.39
N LEU A 226 2.46 5.26 -14.50
CA LEU A 226 1.20 5.54 -13.81
C LEU A 226 1.25 6.87 -13.07
N LEU A 227 2.32 7.11 -12.30
CA LEU A 227 2.54 8.38 -11.59
C LEU A 227 2.67 9.58 -12.52
N ARG A 228 3.07 9.37 -13.78
CA ARG A 228 3.14 10.40 -14.84
C ARG A 228 1.83 10.62 -15.59
N GLY A 229 0.75 9.91 -15.19
CA GLY A 229 -0.57 10.03 -15.79
C GLY A 229 -0.85 9.09 -16.94
N ASP A 230 -0.01 8.08 -17.17
CA ASP A 230 -0.39 6.95 -18.01
C ASP A 230 -1.24 5.99 -17.18
N PHE A 231 -2.52 6.27 -17.10
CA PHE A 231 -3.47 5.50 -16.29
C PHE A 231 -3.67 4.06 -16.75
N ASN A 232 -3.15 3.69 -17.92
CA ASN A 232 -3.17 2.30 -18.41
C ASN A 232 -1.91 1.52 -18.00
N ALA A 233 -0.91 2.20 -17.47
CA ALA A 233 0.26 1.55 -16.93
C ALA A 233 -0.05 1.02 -15.52
N VAL A 234 0.07 -0.27 -15.34
CA VAL A 234 -0.26 -0.95 -14.09
C VAL A 234 0.95 -1.74 -13.61
N PRO A 235 1.44 -1.51 -12.39
CA PRO A 235 2.52 -2.31 -11.82
C PRO A 235 2.03 -3.73 -11.51
N GLU A 236 2.97 -4.67 -11.47
CA GLU A 236 2.68 -6.04 -11.09
C GLU A 236 2.43 -6.16 -9.58
N VAL A 237 1.45 -6.99 -9.21
CA VAL A 237 1.25 -7.38 -7.82
C VAL A 237 2.36 -8.35 -7.40
N VAL A 238 2.86 -8.17 -6.18
CA VAL A 238 3.90 -9.03 -5.59
C VAL A 238 3.28 -9.91 -4.51
N PHE A 239 3.73 -11.15 -4.43
CA PHE A 239 3.37 -12.01 -3.32
C PHE A 239 4.59 -12.61 -2.63
N THR A 240 4.41 -12.99 -1.37
CA THR A 240 5.41 -13.70 -0.57
C THR A 240 4.73 -14.82 0.20
N ASP A 241 5.39 -15.95 0.29
CA ASP A 241 4.91 -17.12 1.02
C ASP A 241 5.41 -17.16 2.46
N GLY A 242 4.64 -17.81 3.31
CA GLY A 242 5.00 -18.02 4.70
C GLY A 242 4.07 -18.99 5.41
N VAL A 243 4.15 -18.97 6.74
CA VAL A 243 3.28 -19.75 7.62
C VAL A 243 2.76 -18.89 8.76
N VAL A 244 1.64 -19.27 9.34
CA VAL A 244 1.11 -18.69 10.57
C VAL A 244 1.98 -19.13 11.75
N ASN A 245 2.71 -18.20 12.36
CA ASN A 245 3.60 -18.46 13.49
C ASN A 245 2.85 -18.42 14.83
N ALA A 246 1.92 -17.46 14.99
CA ALA A 246 1.11 -17.33 16.19
C ALA A 246 -0.23 -16.67 15.86
N ILE A 247 -1.23 -16.93 16.71
CA ILE A 247 -2.52 -16.28 16.69
C ILE A 247 -2.73 -15.68 18.06
N LEU A 248 -2.71 -14.34 18.13
CA LEU A 248 -2.91 -13.61 19.37
C LEU A 248 -4.40 -13.31 19.53
N GLN A 249 -4.97 -13.75 20.64
CA GLN A 249 -6.39 -13.56 20.98
C GLN A 249 -6.64 -12.15 21.53
N THR A 250 -6.27 -11.16 20.74
CA THR A 250 -6.54 -9.74 20.98
C THR A 250 -7.86 -9.32 20.33
N SER A 251 -8.30 -8.10 20.54
CA SER A 251 -9.46 -7.52 19.86
C SER A 251 -8.98 -6.25 19.13
N PRO A 252 -8.84 -6.29 17.80
CA PRO A 252 -9.04 -7.44 16.89
C PRO A 252 -7.99 -8.55 17.06
N ARG A 253 -8.32 -9.76 16.60
CA ARG A 253 -7.39 -10.89 16.58
C ARG A 253 -6.22 -10.60 15.65
N ASN A 254 -4.98 -10.86 16.13
CA ASN A 254 -3.77 -10.65 15.36
C ASN A 254 -3.17 -11.98 14.91
N ILE A 255 -2.83 -12.08 13.64
CA ILE A 255 -2.17 -13.23 13.02
C ILE A 255 -0.71 -12.84 12.76
N VAL A 256 0.22 -13.49 13.48
CA VAL A 256 1.66 -13.34 13.26
C VAL A 256 2.07 -14.38 12.24
N HIS A 257 2.75 -13.95 11.16
CA HIS A 257 3.14 -14.82 10.05
C HIS A 257 4.56 -14.53 9.58
N SER A 258 5.12 -15.43 8.75
CA SER A 258 6.47 -15.31 8.20
C SER A 258 6.51 -14.87 6.73
N ALA A 259 5.36 -14.71 6.06
CA ALA A 259 5.30 -14.11 4.74
C ALA A 259 5.82 -12.66 4.85
N VAL A 260 6.86 -12.34 4.09
CA VAL A 260 7.54 -11.04 4.20
C VAL A 260 6.66 -9.95 3.62
N VAL A 261 6.39 -8.92 4.42
CA VAL A 261 5.67 -7.72 3.97
C VAL A 261 6.51 -6.48 4.25
N SER A 262 6.30 -5.44 3.47
CA SER A 262 6.96 -4.14 3.60
C SER A 262 5.95 -3.01 3.43
N GLN A 263 6.42 -1.78 3.54
CA GLN A 263 5.60 -0.60 3.25
C GLN A 263 4.94 -0.72 1.87
N GLY A 264 3.69 -0.31 1.75
CA GLY A 264 2.87 -0.50 0.55
C GLY A 264 2.04 -1.79 0.54
N ASN A 265 2.43 -2.84 1.28
CA ASN A 265 1.61 -4.04 1.46
C ASN A 265 0.44 -3.84 2.45
N SER A 266 0.44 -2.74 3.23
CA SER A 266 -0.65 -2.39 4.14
C SER A 266 -1.98 -2.38 3.41
N GLY A 267 -2.98 -3.09 3.96
CA GLY A 267 -4.29 -3.26 3.35
C GLY A 267 -4.40 -4.44 2.37
N GLY A 268 -3.30 -5.11 2.05
CA GLY A 268 -3.29 -6.29 1.20
C GLY A 268 -3.79 -7.55 1.91
N PRO A 269 -4.30 -8.54 1.16
CA PRO A 269 -4.82 -9.76 1.74
C PRO A 269 -3.69 -10.69 2.20
N LEU A 270 -3.89 -11.33 3.36
CA LEU A 270 -3.20 -12.54 3.79
C LEU A 270 -4.14 -13.70 3.51
N VAL A 271 -3.72 -14.63 2.65
CA VAL A 271 -4.58 -15.74 2.19
C VAL A 271 -4.04 -17.10 2.58
N ASN A 272 -4.94 -18.07 2.70
CA ASN A 272 -4.62 -19.48 2.88
C ASN A 272 -4.34 -20.19 1.54
N GLU A 273 -4.01 -21.49 1.56
CA GLU A 273 -3.74 -22.31 0.36
C GLU A 273 -4.95 -22.43 -0.59
N LYS A 274 -6.17 -22.10 -0.16
CA LYS A 274 -7.38 -22.09 -0.99
C LYS A 274 -7.59 -20.73 -1.67
N GLY A 275 -6.81 -19.72 -1.32
CA GLY A 275 -6.97 -18.35 -1.79
C GLY A 275 -8.05 -17.57 -1.04
N ASP A 276 -8.47 -18.04 0.14
CA ASP A 276 -9.40 -17.31 1.00
C ASP A 276 -8.62 -16.33 1.89
N VAL A 277 -9.15 -15.14 2.05
CA VAL A 277 -8.57 -14.12 2.90
C VAL A 277 -8.81 -14.45 4.37
N ILE A 278 -7.75 -14.74 5.10
CA ILE A 278 -7.78 -15.01 6.54
C ILE A 278 -7.42 -13.78 7.38
N GLY A 279 -6.90 -12.73 6.75
CA GLY A 279 -6.57 -11.47 7.40
C GLY A 279 -6.12 -10.40 6.42
N ILE A 280 -5.90 -9.20 6.94
CA ILE A 280 -5.39 -8.04 6.22
C ILE A 280 -4.03 -7.63 6.80
N ASN A 281 -3.00 -7.55 5.96
CA ASN A 281 -1.65 -7.14 6.36
C ASN A 281 -1.68 -5.69 6.86
N THR A 282 -1.20 -5.45 8.08
CA THR A 282 -1.37 -4.14 8.71
C THR A 282 -0.09 -3.61 9.35
N PHE A 283 0.60 -4.42 10.16
CA PHE A 283 1.72 -3.95 10.96
C PHE A 283 3.00 -4.73 10.67
N ILE A 284 4.11 -3.99 10.68
CA ILE A 284 5.45 -4.54 10.76
C ILE A 284 6.03 -4.02 12.07
N ARG A 285 6.43 -4.92 12.96
CA ARG A 285 7.16 -4.56 14.19
C ARG A 285 8.63 -4.85 13.96
N LEU A 286 9.46 -3.83 14.11
CA LEU A 286 10.91 -3.96 14.10
C LEU A 286 11.40 -4.12 15.54
N ASP A 287 12.07 -5.22 15.82
CA ASP A 287 12.86 -5.37 17.03
C ASP A 287 14.18 -4.61 16.83
N ALA A 288 14.32 -3.48 17.52
CA ALA A 288 15.49 -2.60 17.37
C ALA A 288 16.82 -3.26 17.76
N ASP A 289 16.78 -4.24 18.69
CA ASP A 289 17.98 -4.90 19.19
C ASP A 289 18.47 -6.03 18.24
N SER A 290 17.55 -6.76 17.63
CA SER A 290 17.86 -7.87 16.75
C SER A 290 17.71 -7.57 15.26
N ASN A 291 17.21 -6.39 14.91
CA ASN A 291 16.86 -5.97 13.55
C ASN A 291 15.89 -6.95 12.84
N ARG A 292 15.09 -7.68 13.61
CA ARG A 292 14.10 -8.63 13.12
C ARG A 292 12.75 -7.96 12.95
N GLN A 293 12.09 -8.29 11.86
CA GLN A 293 10.73 -7.85 11.58
C GLN A 293 9.73 -8.95 11.95
N THR A 294 8.64 -8.54 12.60
CA THR A 294 7.48 -9.40 12.84
C THR A 294 6.32 -8.86 12.02
N GLN A 295 5.83 -9.66 11.09
CA GLN A 295 4.70 -9.33 10.25
C GLN A 295 3.41 -9.73 10.94
N THR A 296 2.41 -8.85 10.87
CA THR A 296 1.13 -9.06 11.55
C THR A 296 -0.04 -8.64 10.64
N ALA A 297 -1.04 -9.50 10.57
CA ALA A 297 -2.31 -9.23 9.92
C ALA A 297 -3.45 -9.20 10.96
N LEU A 298 -4.46 -8.37 10.72
CA LEU A 298 -5.71 -8.39 11.48
C LEU A 298 -6.63 -9.47 10.90
N GLY A 299 -7.22 -10.29 11.76
CA GLY A 299 -8.00 -11.46 11.35
C GLY A 299 -9.30 -11.13 10.61
N SER A 300 -9.68 -12.00 9.68
CA SER A 300 -10.91 -11.83 8.88
C SER A 300 -12.19 -11.84 9.71
N ASP A 301 -12.22 -12.47 10.88
CA ASP A 301 -13.35 -12.39 11.81
C ASP A 301 -13.66 -10.94 12.22
N ALA A 302 -12.65 -10.14 12.49
CA ALA A 302 -12.79 -8.72 12.80
C ALA A 302 -13.23 -7.91 11.56
N ILE A 303 -12.69 -8.24 10.38
CA ILE A 303 -13.11 -7.64 9.10
C ILE A 303 -14.61 -7.90 8.87
N MET A 304 -15.05 -9.14 8.99
CA MET A 304 -16.45 -9.52 8.77
C MET A 304 -17.40 -8.83 9.78
N GLY A 305 -16.96 -8.68 11.04
CA GLY A 305 -17.68 -7.90 12.05
C GLY A 305 -17.86 -6.44 11.63
N PHE A 306 -16.80 -5.81 11.18
CA PHE A 306 -16.81 -4.43 10.69
C PHE A 306 -17.72 -4.26 9.45
N LEU A 307 -17.62 -5.15 8.47
CA LEU A 307 -18.43 -5.07 7.25
C LEU A 307 -19.92 -5.26 7.53
N ARG A 308 -20.28 -6.17 8.46
CA ARG A 308 -21.67 -6.35 8.91
C ARG A 308 -22.21 -5.12 9.65
N GLU A 309 -21.39 -4.50 10.49
CA GLU A 309 -21.75 -3.24 11.18
C GLU A 309 -22.05 -2.10 10.20
N LYS A 310 -21.32 -2.04 9.09
CA LYS A 310 -21.47 -1.00 8.06
C LYS A 310 -22.44 -1.38 6.91
N ASP A 311 -23.16 -2.49 7.03
CA ASP A 311 -24.08 -3.03 6.01
C ASP A 311 -23.43 -3.20 4.61
N ILE A 312 -22.15 -3.56 4.58
CA ILE A 312 -21.39 -3.77 3.35
C ILE A 312 -21.38 -5.26 3.02
N PRO A 313 -21.90 -5.66 1.84
CA PRO A 313 -21.91 -7.07 1.45
C PRO A 313 -20.51 -7.57 1.13
N PHE A 314 -20.25 -8.82 1.44
CA PHE A 314 -18.98 -9.49 1.14
C PHE A 314 -19.21 -10.98 0.86
N THR A 315 -18.22 -11.63 0.23
CA THR A 315 -18.24 -13.08 0.00
C THR A 315 -17.58 -13.78 1.18
N GLU A 316 -18.27 -14.73 1.78
CA GLU A 316 -17.77 -15.59 2.87
C GLU A 316 -17.53 -16.99 2.34
N HIS A 317 -16.36 -17.58 2.61
CA HIS A 317 -16.12 -18.99 2.34
C HIS A 317 -16.53 -19.81 3.57
N GLN A 318 -17.39 -20.79 3.34
CA GLN A 318 -17.89 -21.72 4.36
C GLN A 318 -16.90 -22.87 4.61
#